data_ed6c7b2d05703e2370de4cd6cdee7c81
#
_entry.id   ed6c7b2d05703e2370de4cd6cdee7c81
#
_cell.length_a   1.000
_cell.length_b   1.000
_cell.length_c   1.000
_cell.angle_alpha   90.00
_cell.angle_beta   90.00
_cell.angle_gamma   90.00
#
_symmetry.space_group_name_H-M   'P 1'
#
loop_
_entity.id
_entity.type
_entity.pdbx_description
1 polymer ?
#
loop_
_entity_poly.entity_id
_entity_poly.type
_entity_poly.pdbx_seq_one_letter_code
_entity_poly.pdbx_strand_id
1 'polypeptide(L)'
;NFFKTAADAEAAVMYAYGTLNYLEYSRTIFFLGDMASETMTTKSDASADNQDLNNWKVGNFKTNGSLENFFKYAFIGVNRANAVIKKVPDAGFSQEQKDLFLGEAYFRAWNYFNLVRNFGLVPLHKSVVETVDQTSTALAPDMDAMYDLILSDCRRAAELLPVYETPKIGRADRVAAQALAAKAYLYVASAKEHGGKL
;
A
#
# COMPACT_ATOMS: atom_id res chain seq x y z
N ASN A 1 -14.91 13.59 18.34
CA ASN A 1 -15.22 13.48 16.91
C ASN A 1 -14.06 14.12 16.13
N PHE A 2 -13.17 13.31 15.61
CA PHE A 2 -12.09 13.71 14.71
C PHE A 2 -12.69 13.99 13.31
N PHE A 3 -12.06 14.70 12.41
CA PHE A 3 -12.58 15.17 11.13
C PHE A 3 -13.61 16.33 11.20
N LYS A 4 -13.46 17.24 12.17
CA LYS A 4 -14.28 18.46 12.23
C LYS A 4 -13.70 19.59 11.37
N THR A 5 -12.39 19.64 11.24
CA THR A 5 -11.67 20.66 10.51
C THR A 5 -10.83 20.06 9.38
N ALA A 6 -10.47 20.87 8.38
CA ALA A 6 -9.54 20.46 7.34
C ALA A 6 -8.18 20.04 7.91
N ALA A 7 -7.74 20.66 9.01
CA ALA A 7 -6.51 20.28 9.72
C ALA A 7 -6.61 18.86 10.31
N ASP A 8 -7.78 18.44 10.80
CA ASP A 8 -7.98 17.07 11.28
C ASP A 8 -7.87 16.06 10.12
N ALA A 9 -8.45 16.38 8.96
CA ALA A 9 -8.38 15.54 7.77
C ALA A 9 -6.94 15.45 7.23
N GLU A 10 -6.23 16.57 7.19
CA GLU A 10 -4.81 16.62 6.85
C GLU A 10 -3.98 15.74 7.79
N ALA A 11 -4.19 15.86 9.11
CA ALA A 11 -3.51 15.02 10.08
C ALA A 11 -3.81 13.51 9.89
N ALA A 12 -5.06 13.15 9.51
CA ALA A 12 -5.43 11.78 9.22
C ALA A 12 -4.73 11.23 7.97
N VAL A 13 -4.60 12.05 6.92
CA VAL A 13 -3.85 11.70 5.71
C VAL A 13 -2.36 11.53 6.05
N MET A 14 -1.78 12.47 6.80
CA MET A 14 -0.39 12.36 7.26
C MET A 14 -0.17 11.14 8.14
N TYR A 15 -1.16 10.74 8.93
CA TYR A 15 -1.11 9.51 9.72
C TYR A 15 -1.13 8.24 8.85
N ALA A 16 -1.82 8.28 7.71
CA ALA A 16 -1.75 7.20 6.73
C ALA A 16 -0.36 7.13 6.06
N TYR A 17 0.19 8.25 5.62
CA TYR A 17 1.57 8.31 5.11
C TYR A 17 2.62 7.89 6.15
N GLY A 18 2.36 8.17 7.43
CA GLY A 18 3.27 7.83 8.52
C GLY A 18 3.64 6.34 8.60
N THR A 19 2.83 5.46 8.01
CA THR A 19 3.16 4.03 7.95
C THR A 19 4.37 3.75 7.07
N LEU A 20 4.62 4.56 6.06
CA LEU A 20 5.77 4.43 5.16
C LEU A 20 7.09 4.76 5.86
N ASN A 21 7.05 5.50 6.98
CA ASN A 21 8.22 5.88 7.77
C ASN A 21 8.60 4.83 8.82
N TYR A 22 7.77 3.81 9.05
CA TYR A 22 8.18 2.72 9.93
C TYR A 22 9.36 1.98 9.31
N LEU A 23 10.42 1.85 10.09
CA LEU A 23 11.65 1.21 9.63
C LEU A 23 11.39 -0.20 9.12
N GLU A 24 10.53 -0.94 9.79
CA GLU A 24 10.16 -2.31 9.44
C GLU A 24 9.45 -2.40 8.09
N TYR A 25 8.69 -1.36 7.72
CA TYR A 25 8.02 -1.30 6.41
C TYR A 25 8.99 -0.86 5.31
N SER A 26 9.61 0.30 5.47
CA SER A 26 10.49 0.90 4.44
C SER A 26 11.72 0.03 4.16
N ARG A 27 12.35 -0.50 5.21
CA ARG A 27 13.48 -1.40 5.10
C ARG A 27 13.12 -2.72 4.41
N THR A 28 11.94 -3.27 4.70
CA THR A 28 11.53 -4.54 4.08
C THR A 28 11.19 -4.39 2.61
N ILE A 29 10.69 -3.23 2.14
CA ILE A 29 10.58 -2.96 0.69
C ILE A 29 11.93 -3.12 0.01
N PHE A 30 12.99 -2.56 0.59
CA PHE A 30 14.36 -2.71 0.10
C PHE A 30 14.85 -4.18 0.16
N PHE A 31 14.56 -4.88 1.26
CA PHE A 31 14.94 -6.28 1.39
C PHE A 31 14.27 -7.19 0.36
N LEU A 32 12.99 -6.97 0.10
CA LEU A 32 12.23 -7.76 -0.88
C LEU A 32 12.53 -7.39 -2.33
N GLY A 33 13.01 -6.17 -2.58
CA GLY A 33 13.41 -5.72 -3.91
C GLY A 33 14.87 -6.07 -4.23
N ASP A 34 15.78 -5.43 -3.52
CA ASP A 34 17.20 -5.43 -3.88
C ASP A 34 17.96 -6.59 -3.23
N MET A 35 17.76 -6.83 -1.93
CA MET A 35 18.50 -7.85 -1.20
C MET A 35 18.11 -9.28 -1.61
N ALA A 36 16.86 -9.49 -2.04
CA ALA A 36 16.39 -10.76 -2.57
C ALA A 36 16.79 -11.00 -4.04
N SER A 37 17.58 -10.09 -4.63
CA SER A 37 18.06 -10.19 -6.01
C SER A 37 19.53 -10.65 -6.05
N GLU A 38 20.03 -10.91 -7.25
CA GLU A 38 21.43 -11.30 -7.48
C GLU A 38 22.42 -10.14 -7.33
N THR A 39 21.93 -8.89 -7.19
CA THR A 39 22.78 -7.69 -7.16
C THR A 39 23.31 -7.35 -5.77
N MET A 40 22.71 -7.93 -4.73
CA MET A 40 23.08 -7.67 -3.34
C MET A 40 23.19 -8.95 -2.53
N THR A 41 23.91 -8.86 -1.42
CA THR A 41 23.99 -9.93 -0.42
C THR A 41 24.04 -9.35 0.98
N THR A 42 23.59 -10.12 1.95
CA THR A 42 23.72 -9.74 3.36
C THR A 42 25.12 -9.98 3.88
N LYS A 43 25.48 -9.25 4.95
CA LYS A 43 26.68 -9.58 5.73
C LYS A 43 26.48 -10.92 6.44
N SER A 44 27.56 -11.59 6.79
CA SER A 44 27.56 -12.86 7.51
C SER A 44 26.95 -12.77 8.91
N ASP A 45 26.96 -11.58 9.52
CA ASP A 45 26.41 -11.28 10.84
C ASP A 45 24.99 -10.64 10.77
N ALA A 46 24.36 -10.65 9.61
CA ALA A 46 22.97 -10.19 9.47
C ALA A 46 22.01 -11.09 10.27
N SER A 47 20.84 -10.53 10.64
CA SER A 47 19.80 -11.32 11.32
C SER A 47 19.39 -12.55 10.52
N ALA A 48 18.93 -13.59 11.18
CA ALA A 48 18.44 -14.81 10.53
C ALA A 48 17.36 -14.50 9.49
N ASP A 49 16.42 -13.61 9.82
CA ASP A 49 15.36 -13.19 8.91
C ASP A 49 15.91 -12.60 7.59
N ASN A 50 16.93 -11.74 7.68
CA ASN A 50 17.54 -11.14 6.50
C ASN A 50 18.32 -12.15 5.68
N GLN A 51 19.04 -13.06 6.35
CA GLN A 51 19.75 -14.15 5.67
C GLN A 51 18.79 -15.11 4.97
N ASP A 52 17.64 -15.38 5.57
CA ASP A 52 16.61 -16.24 4.98
C ASP A 52 15.98 -15.61 3.73
N LEU A 53 15.73 -14.29 3.74
CA LEU A 53 15.28 -13.56 2.56
C LEU A 53 16.35 -13.54 1.45
N ASN A 54 17.59 -13.21 1.80
CA ASN A 54 18.71 -13.17 0.86
C ASN A 54 18.97 -14.52 0.19
N ASN A 55 18.87 -15.60 0.94
CA ASN A 55 19.15 -16.97 0.47
C ASN A 55 17.90 -17.74 0.01
N TRP A 56 16.76 -17.07 -0.10
CA TRP A 56 15.49 -17.66 -0.52
C TRP A 56 15.09 -18.93 0.26
N LYS A 57 15.30 -18.91 1.56
CA LYS A 57 14.89 -20.03 2.43
C LYS A 57 13.38 -20.00 2.69
N VAL A 58 12.61 -20.30 1.66
CA VAL A 58 11.14 -20.18 1.62
C VAL A 58 10.45 -20.92 2.78
N GLY A 59 11.02 -22.02 3.26
CA GLY A 59 10.50 -22.76 4.42
C GLY A 59 10.39 -21.93 5.69
N ASN A 60 11.24 -20.90 5.84
CA ASN A 60 11.30 -20.03 7.01
C ASN A 60 10.42 -18.77 6.86
N PHE A 61 9.87 -18.50 5.68
CA PHE A 61 9.11 -17.25 5.42
C PHE A 61 7.87 -17.10 6.30
N LYS A 62 7.27 -18.21 6.73
CA LYS A 62 6.09 -18.20 7.64
C LYS A 62 6.38 -17.60 9.02
N THR A 63 7.63 -17.63 9.46
CA THR A 63 8.08 -17.13 10.76
C THR A 63 9.06 -15.96 10.65
N ASN A 64 9.23 -15.42 9.43
CA ASN A 64 10.15 -14.33 9.18
C ASN A 64 9.54 -13.00 9.67
N GLY A 65 10.14 -12.41 10.70
CA GLY A 65 9.64 -11.19 11.34
C GLY A 65 9.67 -9.96 10.42
N SER A 66 10.54 -9.92 9.42
CA SER A 66 10.56 -8.83 8.42
C SER A 66 9.31 -8.89 7.54
N LEU A 67 8.91 -10.08 7.09
CA LEU A 67 7.69 -10.27 6.29
C LEU A 67 6.44 -10.01 7.12
N GLU A 68 6.38 -10.50 8.36
CA GLU A 68 5.26 -10.25 9.28
C GLU A 68 5.05 -8.76 9.52
N ASN A 69 6.11 -8.04 9.84
CA ASN A 69 6.05 -6.60 10.07
C ASN A 69 5.64 -5.85 8.81
N PHE A 70 6.17 -6.21 7.64
CA PHE A 70 5.78 -5.60 6.38
C PHE A 70 4.28 -5.76 6.11
N PHE A 71 3.74 -6.97 6.25
CA PHE A 71 2.32 -7.26 6.11
C PHE A 71 1.47 -6.43 7.06
N LYS A 72 1.83 -6.44 8.35
CA LYS A 72 1.15 -5.67 9.41
C LYS A 72 1.10 -4.17 9.10
N TYR A 73 2.23 -3.55 8.79
CA TYR A 73 2.28 -2.11 8.55
C TYR A 73 1.62 -1.69 7.25
N ALA A 74 1.65 -2.52 6.20
CA ALA A 74 0.89 -2.29 4.99
C ALA A 74 -0.62 -2.24 5.27
N PHE A 75 -1.16 -3.19 6.06
CA PHE A 75 -2.57 -3.17 6.43
C PHE A 75 -2.95 -2.05 7.41
N ILE A 76 -2.05 -1.62 8.29
CA ILE A 76 -2.25 -0.41 9.09
C ILE A 76 -2.40 0.81 8.15
N GLY A 77 -1.56 0.93 7.13
CA GLY A 77 -1.68 1.99 6.13
C GLY A 77 -3.01 1.95 5.36
N VAL A 78 -3.42 0.76 4.93
CA VAL A 78 -4.73 0.56 4.28
C VAL A 78 -5.88 1.01 5.20
N ASN A 79 -5.88 0.60 6.47
CA ASN A 79 -6.96 0.94 7.40
C ASN A 79 -7.03 2.44 7.71
N ARG A 80 -5.87 3.10 7.85
CA ARG A 80 -5.79 4.56 8.03
C ARG A 80 -6.33 5.31 6.81
N ALA A 81 -5.98 4.87 5.60
CA ALA A 81 -6.51 5.43 4.36
C ALA A 81 -8.03 5.21 4.25
N ASN A 82 -8.52 4.03 4.62
CA ASN A 82 -9.96 3.73 4.66
C ASN A 82 -10.72 4.68 5.60
N ALA A 83 -10.12 5.08 6.72
CA ALA A 83 -10.74 6.04 7.64
C ALA A 83 -10.95 7.42 7.00
N VAL A 84 -9.98 7.89 6.21
CA VAL A 84 -10.10 9.14 5.43
C VAL A 84 -11.19 8.99 4.37
N ILE A 85 -11.18 7.90 3.58
CA ILE A 85 -12.17 7.62 2.53
C ILE A 85 -13.59 7.56 3.11
N LYS A 86 -13.77 7.01 4.31
CA LYS A 86 -15.07 6.91 4.99
C LYS A 86 -15.57 8.27 5.51
N LYS A 87 -14.68 9.13 6.00
CA LYS A 87 -15.07 10.32 6.79
C LYS A 87 -15.07 11.64 6.01
N VAL A 88 -14.18 11.79 5.05
CA VAL A 88 -14.02 13.06 4.31
C VAL A 88 -15.23 13.40 3.43
N PRO A 89 -15.93 12.47 2.76
CA PRO A 89 -17.08 12.81 1.92
C PRO A 89 -18.18 13.58 2.66
N ASP A 90 -18.46 13.20 3.92
CA ASP A 90 -19.52 13.77 4.75
C ASP A 90 -19.07 15.01 5.55
N ALA A 91 -17.80 15.37 5.46
CA ALA A 91 -17.25 16.51 6.18
C ALA A 91 -17.62 17.85 5.52
N GLY A 92 -17.68 18.92 6.31
CA GLY A 92 -18.01 20.28 5.85
C GLY A 92 -16.88 21.03 5.14
N PHE A 93 -16.01 20.31 4.41
CA PHE A 93 -14.85 20.88 3.71
C PHE A 93 -15.24 21.38 2.30
N SER A 94 -14.40 22.26 1.71
CA SER A 94 -14.53 22.58 0.30
C SER A 94 -14.32 21.34 -0.58
N GLN A 95 -14.87 21.36 -1.80
CA GLN A 95 -14.68 20.24 -2.72
C GLN A 95 -13.21 20.01 -3.05
N GLU A 96 -12.44 21.07 -3.24
CA GLU A 96 -11.00 20.99 -3.47
C GLU A 96 -10.24 20.30 -2.33
N GLN A 97 -10.59 20.62 -1.08
CA GLN A 97 -10.01 19.95 0.09
C GLN A 97 -10.41 18.47 0.15
N LYS A 98 -11.69 18.15 -0.12
CA LYS A 98 -12.16 16.77 -0.18
C LYS A 98 -11.41 15.98 -1.26
N ASP A 99 -11.28 16.54 -2.44
CA ASP A 99 -10.60 15.89 -3.56
C ASP A 99 -9.14 15.61 -3.23
N LEU A 100 -8.45 16.58 -2.63
CA LEU A 100 -7.06 16.39 -2.21
C LEU A 100 -6.93 15.24 -1.19
N PHE A 101 -7.70 15.30 -0.09
CA PHE A 101 -7.58 14.29 0.97
C PHE A 101 -8.01 12.90 0.51
N LEU A 102 -9.08 12.81 -0.30
CA LEU A 102 -9.52 11.55 -0.88
C LEU A 102 -8.53 11.00 -1.89
N GLY A 103 -7.99 11.85 -2.77
CA GLY A 103 -7.00 11.45 -3.76
C GLY A 103 -5.76 10.84 -3.10
N GLU A 104 -5.26 11.47 -2.04
CA GLU A 104 -4.13 10.93 -1.28
C GLU A 104 -4.49 9.65 -0.52
N ALA A 105 -5.70 9.54 0.02
CA ALA A 105 -6.16 8.32 0.69
C ALA A 105 -6.33 7.15 -0.29
N TYR A 106 -6.81 7.40 -1.53
CA TYR A 106 -6.88 6.38 -2.56
C TYR A 106 -5.50 5.88 -3.00
N PHE A 107 -4.43 6.60 -2.69
CA PHE A 107 -3.08 6.09 -2.85
C PHE A 107 -2.76 4.87 -1.94
N ARG A 108 -3.73 4.35 -1.18
CA ARG A 108 -3.67 3.01 -0.54
C ARG A 108 -3.37 1.90 -1.56
N ALA A 109 -3.62 2.16 -2.85
CA ALA A 109 -3.20 1.31 -3.96
C ALA A 109 -1.71 0.92 -3.89
N TRP A 110 -0.84 1.80 -3.39
CA TRP A 110 0.56 1.53 -3.15
C TRP A 110 0.77 0.36 -2.18
N ASN A 111 0.03 0.35 -1.06
CA ASN A 111 0.13 -0.72 -0.09
C ASN A 111 -0.36 -2.05 -0.68
N TYR A 112 -1.52 -2.05 -1.37
CA TYR A 112 -2.03 -3.26 -2.01
C TYR A 112 -1.14 -3.77 -3.14
N PHE A 113 -0.52 -2.87 -3.91
CA PHE A 113 0.42 -3.27 -4.94
C PHE A 113 1.68 -3.93 -4.36
N ASN A 114 2.17 -3.45 -3.24
CA ASN A 114 3.27 -4.09 -2.54
C ASN A 114 2.85 -5.42 -1.88
N LEU A 115 1.64 -5.49 -1.32
CA LEU A 115 1.11 -6.73 -0.75
C LEU A 115 0.95 -7.82 -1.82
N VAL A 116 0.31 -7.52 -2.95
CA VAL A 116 0.04 -8.53 -3.99
C VAL A 116 1.32 -9.07 -4.61
N ARG A 117 2.32 -8.22 -4.82
CA ARG A 117 3.61 -8.65 -5.39
C ARG A 117 4.40 -9.60 -4.49
N ASN A 118 4.25 -9.48 -3.18
CA ASN A 118 5.05 -10.22 -2.22
C ASN A 118 4.30 -11.39 -1.58
N PHE A 119 2.97 -11.30 -1.44
CA PHE A 119 2.15 -12.31 -0.76
C PHE A 119 1.08 -12.96 -1.66
N GLY A 120 0.91 -12.48 -2.89
CA GLY A 120 -0.16 -12.94 -3.76
C GLY A 120 -1.53 -12.49 -3.26
N LEU A 121 -2.47 -13.42 -3.10
CA LEU A 121 -3.80 -13.11 -2.62
C LEU A 121 -3.78 -12.73 -1.14
N VAL A 122 -4.30 -11.54 -0.83
CA VAL A 122 -4.49 -11.04 0.53
C VAL A 122 -5.93 -10.58 0.74
N PRO A 123 -6.40 -10.39 1.98
CA PRO A 123 -7.72 -9.81 2.25
C PRO A 123 -7.90 -8.42 1.64
N LEU A 124 -9.07 -8.15 1.04
CA LEU A 124 -9.40 -6.83 0.49
C LEU A 124 -10.25 -6.03 1.49
N HIS A 125 -9.62 -5.25 2.35
CA HIS A 125 -10.30 -4.32 3.24
C HIS A 125 -10.64 -3.01 2.50
N LYS A 126 -11.86 -2.91 1.98
CA LYS A 126 -12.35 -1.71 1.27
C LYS A 126 -12.94 -0.67 2.24
N SER A 127 -13.18 -1.05 3.49
CA SER A 127 -13.71 -0.22 4.57
C SER A 127 -12.82 -0.28 5.80
N VAL A 128 -13.08 0.62 6.75
CA VAL A 128 -12.37 0.65 8.04
C VAL A 128 -12.66 -0.63 8.82
N VAL A 129 -11.62 -1.26 9.33
CA VAL A 129 -11.71 -2.35 10.30
C VAL A 129 -11.82 -1.73 11.69
N GLU A 130 -12.98 -1.84 12.31
CA GLU A 130 -13.31 -1.22 13.61
C GLU A 130 -13.33 -2.24 14.77
N THR A 131 -13.52 -3.53 14.45
CA THR A 131 -13.60 -4.61 15.44
C THR A 131 -12.71 -5.77 15.07
N VAL A 132 -12.36 -6.60 16.06
CA VAL A 132 -11.52 -7.79 15.85
C VAL A 132 -12.17 -8.77 14.87
N ASP A 133 -13.49 -8.95 14.94
CA ASP A 133 -14.21 -9.89 14.06
C ASP A 133 -14.08 -9.52 12.57
N GLN A 134 -13.94 -8.22 12.28
CA GLN A 134 -13.74 -7.73 10.91
C GLN A 134 -12.34 -8.02 10.36
N THR A 135 -11.39 -8.44 11.20
CA THR A 135 -10.06 -8.87 10.76
C THR A 135 -10.07 -10.27 10.14
N SER A 136 -11.07 -11.10 10.47
CA SER A 136 -11.26 -12.44 9.90
C SER A 136 -11.88 -12.38 8.52
N THR A 137 -11.19 -11.72 7.59
CA THR A 137 -11.64 -11.52 6.21
C THR A 137 -11.01 -12.58 5.31
N ALA A 138 -11.81 -13.20 4.44
CA ALA A 138 -11.28 -14.12 3.44
C ALA A 138 -10.27 -13.44 2.51
N LEU A 139 -9.36 -14.23 1.95
CA LEU A 139 -8.48 -13.76 0.89
C LEU A 139 -9.30 -13.27 -0.31
N ALA A 140 -8.72 -12.40 -1.13
CA ALA A 140 -9.28 -12.05 -2.42
C ALA A 140 -9.58 -13.32 -3.23
N PRO A 141 -10.67 -13.35 -4.01
CA PRO A 141 -11.05 -14.54 -4.75
C PRO A 141 -10.02 -14.93 -5.83
N ASP A 142 -9.38 -13.95 -6.41
CA ASP A 142 -8.40 -14.10 -7.48
C ASP A 142 -7.49 -12.86 -7.61
N MET A 143 -6.54 -12.93 -8.50
CA MET A 143 -5.60 -11.85 -8.79
C MET A 143 -6.26 -10.68 -9.51
N ASP A 144 -7.29 -10.94 -10.32
CA ASP A 144 -8.03 -9.89 -11.01
C ASP A 144 -8.72 -8.98 -9.99
N ALA A 145 -9.35 -9.53 -8.96
CA ALA A 145 -9.96 -8.74 -7.87
C ALA A 145 -8.93 -7.86 -7.12
N MET A 146 -7.70 -8.37 -6.93
CA MET A 146 -6.60 -7.58 -6.34
C MET A 146 -6.22 -6.39 -7.22
N TYR A 147 -5.95 -6.64 -8.51
CA TYR A 147 -5.53 -5.59 -9.42
C TYR A 147 -6.67 -4.64 -9.80
N ASP A 148 -7.91 -5.10 -9.86
CA ASP A 148 -9.08 -4.23 -10.05
C ASP A 148 -9.20 -3.18 -8.94
N LEU A 149 -8.98 -3.56 -7.69
CA LEU A 149 -8.94 -2.60 -6.58
C LEU A 149 -7.78 -1.62 -6.73
N ILE A 150 -6.57 -2.12 -7.00
CA ILE A 150 -5.37 -1.29 -7.16
C ILE A 150 -5.56 -0.27 -8.29
N LEU A 151 -6.01 -0.71 -9.46
CA LEU A 151 -6.21 0.14 -10.63
C LEU A 151 -7.39 1.11 -10.45
N SER A 152 -8.45 0.68 -9.79
CA SER A 152 -9.58 1.55 -9.43
C SER A 152 -9.14 2.67 -8.50
N ASP A 153 -8.39 2.34 -7.45
CA ASP A 153 -7.86 3.33 -6.52
C ASP A 153 -6.86 4.29 -7.21
N CYS A 154 -5.97 3.78 -8.07
CA CYS A 154 -5.05 4.63 -8.85
C CYS A 154 -5.81 5.61 -9.76
N ARG A 155 -6.85 5.15 -10.46
CA ARG A 155 -7.70 6.01 -11.30
C ARG A 155 -8.36 7.09 -10.46
N ARG A 156 -8.95 6.69 -9.33
CA ARG A 156 -9.62 7.63 -8.43
C ARG A 156 -8.65 8.67 -7.85
N ALA A 157 -7.45 8.23 -7.44
CA ALA A 157 -6.39 9.16 -7.03
C ALA A 157 -6.00 10.13 -8.14
N ALA A 158 -5.80 9.63 -9.38
CA ALA A 158 -5.43 10.47 -10.52
C ALA A 158 -6.52 11.47 -10.93
N GLU A 159 -7.80 11.14 -10.74
CA GLU A 159 -8.92 12.06 -10.99
C GLU A 159 -8.94 13.22 -9.98
N LEU A 160 -8.66 12.93 -8.71
CA LEU A 160 -8.83 13.85 -7.59
C LEU A 160 -7.57 14.68 -7.29
N LEU A 161 -6.39 14.11 -7.52
CA LEU A 161 -5.13 14.79 -7.19
C LEU A 161 -4.75 15.83 -8.24
N PRO A 162 -4.17 16.96 -7.80
CA PRO A 162 -3.61 17.95 -8.71
C PRO A 162 -2.30 17.45 -9.34
N VAL A 163 -1.85 18.15 -10.37
CA VAL A 163 -0.45 18.15 -10.80
C VAL A 163 0.22 19.34 -10.12
N TYR A 164 1.30 19.09 -9.38
CA TYR A 164 2.03 20.18 -8.76
C TYR A 164 3.09 20.72 -9.72
N GLU A 165 3.12 22.05 -9.91
CA GLU A 165 4.20 22.73 -10.63
C GLU A 165 5.55 22.54 -9.89
N THR A 166 5.51 22.63 -8.58
CA THR A 166 6.64 22.28 -7.70
C THR A 166 6.23 21.09 -6.84
N PRO A 167 6.94 19.94 -6.93
CA PRO A 167 6.58 18.76 -6.15
C PRO A 167 6.54 19.04 -4.65
N LYS A 168 5.47 18.61 -4.00
CA LYS A 168 5.39 18.59 -2.54
C LYS A 168 6.09 17.33 -2.04
N ILE A 169 7.24 17.51 -1.40
CA ILE A 169 8.05 16.38 -0.90
C ILE A 169 7.20 15.48 0.02
N GLY A 170 7.18 14.18 -0.29
CA GLY A 170 6.47 13.18 0.50
C GLY A 170 4.96 13.10 0.27
N ARG A 171 4.40 13.84 -0.70
CA ARG A 171 2.97 13.81 -1.03
C ARG A 171 2.75 13.23 -2.43
N ALA A 172 1.70 12.41 -2.56
CA ALA A 172 1.30 11.91 -3.87
C ALA A 172 0.60 13.02 -4.68
N ASP A 173 0.81 12.98 -5.98
CA ASP A 173 0.13 13.82 -6.96
C ASP A 173 -0.50 12.93 -8.05
N ARG A 174 -1.14 13.57 -9.03
CA ARG A 174 -1.72 12.85 -10.17
C ARG A 174 -0.71 12.02 -10.93
N VAL A 175 0.51 12.54 -11.10
CA VAL A 175 1.59 11.84 -11.84
C VAL A 175 2.03 10.59 -11.10
N ALA A 176 2.16 10.66 -9.77
CA ALA A 176 2.49 9.49 -8.94
C ALA A 176 1.42 8.40 -9.04
N ALA A 177 0.13 8.79 -9.03
CA ALA A 177 -0.98 7.84 -9.18
C ALA A 177 -1.00 7.18 -10.58
N GLN A 178 -0.75 7.95 -11.63
CA GLN A 178 -0.64 7.45 -13.01
C GLN A 178 0.57 6.53 -13.20
N ALA A 179 1.72 6.87 -12.61
CA ALA A 179 2.92 6.03 -12.66
C ALA A 179 2.70 4.69 -11.96
N LEU A 180 2.04 4.69 -10.80
CA LEU A 180 1.67 3.45 -10.10
C LEU A 180 0.70 2.61 -10.94
N ALA A 181 -0.31 3.24 -11.56
CA ALA A 181 -1.24 2.55 -12.46
C ALA A 181 -0.52 1.91 -13.64
N ALA A 182 0.37 2.65 -14.31
CA ALA A 182 1.15 2.12 -15.43
C ALA A 182 1.99 0.91 -15.01
N LYS A 183 2.64 0.98 -13.85
CA LYS A 183 3.40 -0.16 -13.30
C LYS A 183 2.47 -1.34 -12.99
N ALA A 184 1.30 -1.13 -12.40
CA ALA A 184 0.35 -2.19 -12.11
C ALA A 184 -0.17 -2.85 -13.39
N TYR A 185 -0.45 -2.08 -14.44
CA TYR A 185 -0.84 -2.64 -15.75
C TYR A 185 0.22 -3.54 -16.36
N LEU A 186 1.51 -3.18 -16.24
CA LEU A 186 2.60 -4.04 -16.72
C LEU A 186 2.63 -5.39 -15.97
N TYR A 187 2.39 -5.37 -14.66
CA TYR A 187 2.30 -6.60 -13.86
C TYR A 187 1.10 -7.46 -14.26
N VAL A 188 -0.07 -6.86 -14.47
CA VAL A 188 -1.27 -7.57 -14.95
C VAL A 188 -1.02 -8.20 -16.33
N ALA A 189 -0.42 -7.46 -17.26
CA ALA A 189 -0.12 -7.95 -18.59
C ALA A 189 0.83 -9.14 -18.54
N SER A 190 1.93 -9.03 -17.78
CA SER A 190 2.88 -10.11 -17.58
C SER A 190 2.23 -11.35 -16.94
N ALA A 191 1.38 -11.17 -15.95
CA ALA A 191 0.67 -12.27 -15.30
C ALA A 191 -0.27 -13.00 -16.27
N LYS A 192 -1.02 -12.26 -17.10
CA LYS A 192 -1.93 -12.83 -18.09
C LYS A 192 -1.19 -13.57 -19.20
N GLU A 193 -0.08 -13.03 -19.67
CA GLU A 193 0.78 -13.67 -20.68
C GLU A 193 1.34 -15.02 -20.18
N HIS A 194 1.67 -15.12 -18.90
CA HIS A 194 2.22 -16.33 -18.29
C HIS A 194 1.16 -17.22 -17.61
N GLY A 195 -0.10 -17.13 -18.03
CA GLY A 195 -1.19 -18.00 -17.55
C GLY A 195 -1.74 -17.64 -16.18
N GLY A 196 -1.65 -16.37 -15.78
CA GLY A 196 -2.23 -15.87 -14.54
C GLY A 196 -1.55 -16.35 -13.26
N LYS A 197 -0.40 -17.00 -13.40
CA LYS A 197 0.44 -17.42 -12.26
C LYS A 197 1.50 -16.35 -12.02
N LEU A 198 1.28 -15.52 -11.02
CA LEU A 198 2.31 -14.70 -10.43
C LEU A 198 2.93 -15.43 -9.27
#